data_a7e68bb94e42856efa32bce6d798e2b2
#
_entry.id   a7e68bb94e42856efa32bce6d798e2b2
#
_cell.length_a   1.000
_cell.length_b   1.000
_cell.length_c   1.000
_cell.angle_alpha   90.00
_cell.angle_beta   90.00
_cell.angle_gamma   90.00
#
_symmetry.space_group_name_H-M   'P 1'
#
loop_
_entity.id
_entity.type
_entity.pdbx_description
1 polymer ?
#
loop_
_entity_poly.entity_id
_entity_poly.type
_entity_poly.pdbx_seq_one_letter_code
_entity_poly.pdbx_strand_id
1 'polypeptide(L)'
;MIRILSKALILYFSLTTILFSQIISSIDVTGNKRISKESIIVFSELNIGKEYSENLINNSLKRLYETNFFEDINITFNDNKLSIDVIENPIIEKLELIGIKKKSFLEFIQDNIYLKERVSFNEFYLNKDINLIQNILKTNGYYFSTIQSSLIKNDDLNSVKLKIEINLGEKAKIKKISFIGNKVIKDKKLLEIIASEEHKFWKF
;
A
#
# COMPACT_ATOMS: atom_id res chain seq x y z
N MET A 1 -30.19 50.19 38.73
CA MET A 1 -28.86 49.68 39.05
C MET A 1 -28.81 48.18 39.26
N ILE A 2 -29.64 47.60 40.14
CA ILE A 2 -29.64 46.15 40.44
C ILE A 2 -29.86 45.27 39.21
N ARG A 3 -30.76 45.63 38.29
CA ARG A 3 -31.00 44.86 37.03
C ARG A 3 -29.83 44.86 36.03
N ILE A 4 -28.97 45.84 36.07
CA ILE A 4 -27.78 45.91 35.21
C ILE A 4 -26.66 45.04 35.83
N LEU A 5 -26.52 45.11 37.15
CA LEU A 5 -25.58 44.24 37.88
C LEU A 5 -25.89 42.76 37.74
N SER A 6 -27.18 42.37 37.81
CA SER A 6 -27.59 40.96 37.63
C SER A 6 -27.34 40.49 36.23
N LYS A 7 -27.54 41.29 35.19
CA LYS A 7 -27.20 40.93 33.80
C LYS A 7 -25.70 40.83 33.56
N ALA A 8 -24.92 41.70 34.16
CA ALA A 8 -23.45 41.68 34.08
C ALA A 8 -22.91 40.43 34.82
N LEU A 9 -23.49 40.03 35.94
CA LEU A 9 -23.10 38.83 36.66
C LEU A 9 -23.43 37.54 35.89
N ILE A 10 -24.60 37.51 35.22
CA ILE A 10 -24.98 36.33 34.37
C ILE A 10 -24.06 36.26 33.14
N LEU A 11 -23.72 37.40 32.55
CA LEU A 11 -22.77 37.47 31.41
C LEU A 11 -21.35 37.03 31.83
N TYR A 12 -20.91 37.40 33.01
CA TYR A 12 -19.60 36.98 33.53
C TYR A 12 -19.57 35.47 33.83
N PHE A 13 -20.65 34.91 34.37
CA PHE A 13 -20.76 33.46 34.62
C PHE A 13 -20.91 32.60 33.36
N SER A 14 -21.43 33.18 32.27
CA SER A 14 -21.54 32.47 30.99
C SER A 14 -20.22 32.49 30.20
N LEU A 15 -19.23 33.32 30.56
CA LEU A 15 -17.93 33.41 29.89
C LEU A 15 -16.88 32.45 30.50
N THR A 16 -17.13 31.85 31.66
CA THR A 16 -16.23 30.87 32.26
C THR A 16 -16.58 29.45 31.84
N THR A 17 -16.67 29.18 30.54
CA THR A 17 -16.56 27.80 30.03
C THR A 17 -15.13 27.38 30.23
N ILE A 18 -14.86 26.65 31.31
CA ILE A 18 -13.57 25.99 31.54
C ILE A 18 -13.45 24.95 30.42
N LEU A 19 -12.63 25.26 29.43
CA LEU A 19 -12.14 24.27 28.45
C LEU A 19 -11.28 23.28 29.25
N PHE A 20 -11.87 22.17 29.66
CA PHE A 20 -11.10 21.03 30.16
C PHE A 20 -10.33 20.47 28.98
N SER A 21 -9.05 20.82 28.87
CA SER A 21 -8.13 20.13 27.99
C SER A 21 -8.01 18.70 28.47
N GLN A 22 -8.38 17.76 27.60
CA GLN A 22 -8.29 16.33 27.86
C GLN A 22 -6.83 15.90 27.62
N ILE A 23 -6.11 15.56 28.69
CA ILE A 23 -4.70 15.15 28.64
C ILE A 23 -4.63 13.62 28.67
N ILE A 24 -3.82 13.03 27.81
CA ILE A 24 -3.56 11.59 27.78
C ILE A 24 -2.76 11.22 29.05
N SER A 25 -3.39 10.50 29.98
CA SER A 25 -2.77 10.06 31.22
C SER A 25 -2.11 8.69 31.10
N SER A 26 -2.63 7.83 30.23
CA SER A 26 -2.08 6.50 29.97
C SER A 26 -2.40 6.04 28.55
N ILE A 27 -1.52 5.18 28.00
CA ILE A 27 -1.70 4.54 26.71
C ILE A 27 -1.64 3.04 26.92
N ASP A 28 -2.70 2.35 26.48
CA ASP A 28 -2.76 0.90 26.47
C ASP A 28 -2.81 0.38 25.03
N VAL A 29 -2.17 -0.78 24.76
CA VAL A 29 -2.13 -1.41 23.45
C VAL A 29 -2.55 -2.86 23.60
N THR A 30 -3.48 -3.28 22.76
CA THR A 30 -4.01 -4.66 22.72
C THR A 30 -4.01 -5.20 21.29
N GLY A 31 -4.12 -6.53 21.15
CA GLY A 31 -4.14 -7.21 19.85
C GLY A 31 -2.80 -7.41 19.17
N ASN A 32 -1.75 -6.78 19.69
CA ASN A 32 -0.39 -6.96 19.18
C ASN A 32 0.15 -8.36 19.54
N LYS A 33 0.84 -9.00 18.60
CA LYS A 33 1.44 -10.33 18.77
C LYS A 33 2.97 -10.29 18.56
N ARG A 34 3.39 -9.77 17.44
CA ARG A 34 4.79 -9.70 16.99
C ARG A 34 5.42 -8.35 17.28
N ILE A 35 4.64 -7.29 17.14
CA ILE A 35 5.12 -5.92 17.33
C ILE A 35 4.93 -5.52 18.78
N SER A 36 5.99 -5.05 19.44
CA SER A 36 5.91 -4.66 20.83
C SER A 36 5.03 -3.43 21.04
N LYS A 37 4.40 -3.34 22.21
CA LYS A 37 3.59 -2.20 22.63
C LYS A 37 4.36 -0.88 22.52
N GLU A 38 5.61 -0.88 22.95
CA GLU A 38 6.50 0.27 22.90
C GLU A 38 6.74 0.72 21.46
N SER A 39 6.95 -0.21 20.53
CA SER A 39 7.12 0.09 19.10
C SER A 39 5.86 0.74 18.52
N ILE A 40 4.68 0.24 18.87
CA ILE A 40 3.40 0.80 18.39
C ILE A 40 3.23 2.23 18.91
N ILE A 41 3.55 2.48 20.17
CA ILE A 41 3.50 3.82 20.77
C ILE A 41 4.49 4.76 20.06
N VAL A 42 5.71 4.30 19.77
CA VAL A 42 6.71 5.09 19.03
C VAL A 42 6.23 5.41 17.61
N PHE A 43 5.72 4.43 16.87
CA PHE A 43 5.23 4.64 15.51
C PHE A 43 4.02 5.59 15.46
N SER A 44 3.16 5.54 16.47
CA SER A 44 2.00 6.44 16.57
C SER A 44 2.38 7.87 16.92
N GLU A 45 3.58 8.11 17.46
CA GLU A 45 4.03 9.38 18.08
C GLU A 45 3.10 9.90 19.19
N LEU A 46 2.31 9.00 19.78
CA LEU A 46 1.49 9.32 20.93
C LEU A 46 2.33 9.32 22.20
N ASN A 47 2.12 10.31 23.06
CA ASN A 47 2.86 10.41 24.32
C ASN A 47 1.92 10.78 25.47
N ILE A 48 2.20 10.23 26.64
CA ILE A 48 1.53 10.62 27.89
C ILE A 48 1.83 12.10 28.16
N GLY A 49 0.83 12.84 28.64
CA GLY A 49 0.92 14.28 28.91
C GLY A 49 0.56 15.18 27.72
N LYS A 50 0.39 14.64 26.53
CA LYS A 50 -0.12 15.41 25.38
C LYS A 50 -1.63 15.66 25.52
N GLU A 51 -2.07 16.79 24.99
CA GLU A 51 -3.47 17.13 24.85
C GLU A 51 -4.11 16.26 23.76
N TYR A 52 -5.26 15.67 24.08
CA TYR A 52 -6.07 14.92 23.12
C TYR A 52 -6.65 15.86 22.06
N SER A 53 -6.56 15.47 20.82
CA SER A 53 -7.30 16.08 19.72
C SER A 53 -7.58 15.06 18.62
N GLU A 54 -8.67 15.25 17.88
CA GLU A 54 -8.97 14.38 16.73
C GLU A 54 -7.88 14.40 15.69
N ASN A 55 -7.24 15.55 15.46
CA ASN A 55 -6.11 15.68 14.54
C ASN A 55 -4.90 14.85 14.98
N LEU A 56 -4.61 14.80 16.30
CA LEU A 56 -3.55 13.97 16.84
C LEU A 56 -3.84 12.49 16.56
N ILE A 57 -5.06 12.04 16.82
CA ILE A 57 -5.46 10.65 16.59
C ILE A 57 -5.42 10.29 15.11
N ASN A 58 -5.99 11.13 14.23
CA ASN A 58 -5.96 10.90 12.79
C ASN A 58 -4.54 10.81 12.22
N ASN A 59 -3.63 11.67 12.69
CA ASN A 59 -2.23 11.61 12.29
C ASN A 59 -1.56 10.34 12.80
N SER A 60 -1.84 9.92 14.02
CA SER A 60 -1.31 8.67 14.59
C SER A 60 -1.82 7.44 13.85
N LEU A 61 -3.11 7.39 13.52
CA LEU A 61 -3.68 6.34 12.68
C LEU A 61 -2.98 6.27 11.32
N LYS A 62 -2.81 7.41 10.66
CA LYS A 62 -2.13 7.48 9.36
C LYS A 62 -0.72 6.91 9.43
N ARG A 63 0.07 7.30 10.43
CA ARG A 63 1.43 6.81 10.63
C ARG A 63 1.47 5.30 10.88
N LEU A 64 0.58 4.79 11.73
CA LEU A 64 0.50 3.36 11.99
C LEU A 64 0.14 2.57 10.72
N TYR A 65 -0.82 3.03 9.91
CA TYR A 65 -1.15 2.40 8.64
C TYR A 65 0.00 2.49 7.62
N GLU A 66 0.77 3.58 7.59
CA GLU A 66 1.93 3.75 6.72
C GLU A 66 3.04 2.73 6.99
N THR A 67 3.10 2.14 8.20
CA THR A 67 4.04 1.05 8.50
C THR A 67 3.75 -0.24 7.77
N ASN A 68 2.52 -0.45 7.30
CA ASN A 68 1.98 -1.70 6.73
C ASN A 68 2.02 -2.91 7.68
N PHE A 69 2.23 -2.69 8.97
CA PHE A 69 2.23 -3.77 9.95
C PHE A 69 0.84 -4.19 10.36
N PHE A 70 -0.16 -3.35 10.16
CA PHE A 70 -1.51 -3.54 10.70
C PHE A 70 -2.54 -3.64 9.58
N GLU A 71 -3.45 -4.61 9.74
CA GLU A 71 -4.64 -4.79 8.92
C GLU A 71 -5.75 -3.83 9.39
N ASP A 72 -5.91 -3.74 10.72
CA ASP A 72 -6.87 -2.84 11.34
C ASP A 72 -6.30 -2.17 12.59
N ILE A 73 -6.74 -0.93 12.84
CA ILE A 73 -6.32 -0.13 13.97
C ILE A 73 -7.52 0.66 14.47
N ASN A 74 -7.86 0.45 15.75
CA ASN A 74 -8.88 1.21 16.44
C ASN A 74 -8.25 1.98 17.61
N ILE A 75 -8.44 3.29 17.66
CA ILE A 75 -7.96 4.14 18.76
C ILE A 75 -9.16 4.77 19.44
N THR A 76 -9.29 4.49 20.74
CA THR A 76 -10.37 5.05 21.58
C THR A 76 -9.79 5.86 22.72
N PHE A 77 -10.46 6.93 23.10
CA PHE A 77 -10.07 7.78 24.22
C PHE A 77 -11.22 7.93 25.20
N ASN A 78 -11.05 7.41 26.41
CA ASN A 78 -12.03 7.48 27.48
C ASN A 78 -11.32 7.74 28.82
N ASP A 79 -11.89 8.61 29.65
CA ASP A 79 -11.39 8.92 30.99
C ASP A 79 -9.87 9.24 31.02
N ASN A 80 -9.40 10.05 30.09
CA ASN A 80 -7.98 10.41 29.91
C ASN A 80 -7.06 9.21 29.57
N LYS A 81 -7.62 8.03 29.31
CA LYS A 81 -6.91 6.83 28.88
C LYS A 81 -7.10 6.62 27.38
N LEU A 82 -6.00 6.41 26.67
CA LEU A 82 -5.98 6.08 25.26
C LEU A 82 -5.77 4.58 25.09
N SER A 83 -6.67 3.92 24.37
CA SER A 83 -6.56 2.49 24.04
C SER A 83 -6.36 2.33 22.55
N ILE A 84 -5.34 1.58 22.16
CA ILE A 84 -4.98 1.26 20.78
C ILE A 84 -5.18 -0.24 20.59
N ASP A 85 -6.20 -0.63 19.84
CA ASP A 85 -6.45 -2.02 19.47
C ASP A 85 -5.98 -2.25 18.06
N VAL A 86 -5.13 -3.26 17.84
CA VAL A 86 -4.53 -3.53 16.55
C VAL A 86 -4.76 -4.96 16.09
N ILE A 87 -4.90 -5.15 14.79
CA ILE A 87 -4.83 -6.45 14.11
C ILE A 87 -3.60 -6.40 13.21
N GLU A 88 -2.63 -7.27 13.47
CA GLU A 88 -1.40 -7.30 12.67
C GLU A 88 -1.60 -7.99 11.33
N ASN A 89 -1.07 -7.40 10.27
CA ASN A 89 -0.95 -8.05 8.97
C ASN A 89 -0.10 -9.34 9.08
N PRO A 90 -0.47 -10.43 8.41
CA PRO A 90 0.34 -11.65 8.39
C PRO A 90 1.67 -11.41 7.67
N ILE A 91 2.70 -12.16 8.05
CA ILE A 91 4.01 -12.14 7.36
C ILE A 91 3.99 -13.10 6.17
N ILE A 92 4.62 -12.70 5.08
CA ILE A 92 4.91 -13.60 3.96
C ILE A 92 6.03 -14.56 4.39
N GLU A 93 5.65 -15.80 4.69
CA GLU A 93 6.61 -16.87 4.99
C GLU A 93 7.37 -17.32 3.74
N LYS A 94 6.64 -17.42 2.61
CA LYS A 94 7.19 -17.84 1.32
C LYS A 94 6.51 -17.09 0.18
N LEU A 95 7.31 -16.62 -0.76
CA LEU A 95 6.86 -16.01 -2.02
C LEU A 95 7.31 -16.87 -3.20
N GLU A 96 6.37 -17.43 -3.96
CA GLU A 96 6.65 -18.19 -5.16
C GLU A 96 6.16 -17.45 -6.40
N LEU A 97 7.07 -17.08 -7.30
CA LEU A 97 6.77 -16.62 -8.65
C LEU A 97 7.07 -17.74 -9.64
N ILE A 98 6.05 -18.21 -10.35
CA ILE A 98 6.18 -19.30 -11.31
C ILE A 98 5.69 -18.91 -12.69
N GLY A 99 6.14 -19.63 -13.72
CA GLY A 99 5.73 -19.41 -15.12
C GLY A 99 6.75 -18.67 -15.98
N ILE A 100 7.80 -18.09 -15.39
CA ILE A 100 8.89 -17.43 -16.09
C ILE A 100 10.13 -18.33 -16.09
N LYS A 101 10.54 -18.81 -17.27
CA LYS A 101 11.69 -19.72 -17.41
C LYS A 101 13.04 -19.02 -17.36
N LYS A 102 13.10 -17.76 -17.87
CA LYS A 102 14.35 -17.01 -17.93
C LYS A 102 14.69 -16.43 -16.55
N LYS A 103 15.72 -16.97 -15.91
CA LYS A 103 16.12 -16.63 -14.53
C LYS A 103 16.37 -15.12 -14.34
N SER A 104 17.15 -14.49 -15.24
CA SER A 104 17.41 -13.05 -15.14
C SER A 104 16.16 -12.17 -15.27
N PHE A 105 15.13 -12.63 -15.96
CA PHE A 105 13.87 -11.90 -16.06
C PHE A 105 13.00 -12.10 -14.82
N LEU A 106 13.03 -13.30 -14.25
CA LEU A 106 12.38 -13.58 -12.97
C LEU A 106 12.99 -12.77 -11.84
N GLU A 107 14.34 -12.75 -11.74
CA GLU A 107 15.08 -11.94 -10.76
C GLU A 107 14.75 -10.45 -10.92
N PHE A 108 14.72 -9.93 -12.15
CA PHE A 108 14.32 -8.54 -12.40
C PHE A 108 12.92 -8.23 -11.86
N ILE A 109 11.96 -9.11 -12.04
CA ILE A 109 10.60 -8.92 -11.49
C ILE A 109 10.64 -8.97 -9.96
N GLN A 110 11.33 -9.98 -9.38
CA GLN A 110 11.45 -10.13 -7.94
C GLN A 110 12.10 -8.91 -7.26
N ASP A 111 13.07 -8.28 -7.92
CA ASP A 111 13.74 -7.11 -7.36
C ASP A 111 12.83 -5.87 -7.34
N ASN A 112 11.90 -5.77 -8.29
CA ASN A 112 11.05 -4.59 -8.47
C ASN A 112 9.72 -4.64 -7.71
N ILE A 113 9.22 -5.81 -7.32
CA ILE A 113 7.98 -5.93 -6.53
C ILE A 113 8.22 -5.54 -5.07
N TYR A 114 7.16 -5.05 -4.41
CA TYR A 114 7.18 -4.67 -3.00
C TYR A 114 7.12 -5.88 -2.07
N LEU A 115 6.21 -6.83 -2.35
CA LEU A 115 6.00 -8.00 -1.52
C LEU A 115 7.18 -8.97 -1.66
N LYS A 116 7.78 -9.30 -0.53
CA LYS A 116 8.93 -10.23 -0.40
C LYS A 116 8.75 -11.12 0.82
N GLU A 117 9.51 -12.18 0.91
CA GLU A 117 9.55 -12.98 2.13
C GLU A 117 9.94 -12.12 3.34
N ARG A 118 9.31 -12.37 4.47
CA ARG A 118 9.45 -11.66 5.75
C ARG A 118 8.88 -10.23 5.77
N VAL A 119 8.21 -9.78 4.71
CA VAL A 119 7.45 -8.53 4.69
C VAL A 119 6.01 -8.81 5.10
N SER A 120 5.34 -7.86 5.74
CA SER A 120 3.91 -7.96 6.04
C SER A 120 3.10 -8.00 4.74
N PHE A 121 2.17 -8.95 4.66
CA PHE A 121 1.27 -9.07 3.53
C PHE A 121 0.16 -8.02 3.62
N ASN A 122 -0.12 -7.37 2.49
CA ASN A 122 -1.23 -6.45 2.34
C ASN A 122 -1.79 -6.57 0.93
N GLU A 123 -3.12 -6.71 0.79
CA GLU A 123 -3.77 -6.86 -0.51
C GLU A 123 -3.58 -5.65 -1.43
N PHE A 124 -3.46 -4.46 -0.88
CA PHE A 124 -3.17 -3.26 -1.67
C PHE A 124 -1.83 -3.39 -2.41
N TYR A 125 -0.78 -3.86 -1.72
CA TYR A 125 0.54 -4.07 -2.33
C TYR A 125 0.54 -5.28 -3.28
N LEU A 126 -0.25 -6.32 -3.01
CA LEU A 126 -0.42 -7.44 -3.95
C LEU A 126 -0.98 -6.94 -5.28
N ASN A 127 -2.05 -6.15 -5.24
CA ASN A 127 -2.65 -5.58 -6.45
C ASN A 127 -1.69 -4.64 -7.19
N LYS A 128 -0.91 -3.85 -6.44
CA LYS A 128 0.11 -2.96 -7.00
C LYS A 128 1.22 -3.75 -7.70
N ASP A 129 1.70 -4.82 -7.07
CA ASP A 129 2.73 -5.69 -7.63
C ASP A 129 2.23 -6.45 -8.87
N ILE A 130 0.99 -6.98 -8.85
CA ILE A 130 0.37 -7.60 -10.02
C ILE A 130 0.32 -6.63 -11.20
N ASN A 131 -0.11 -5.38 -10.96
CA ASN A 131 -0.14 -4.36 -12.00
C ASN A 131 1.26 -4.00 -12.51
N LEU A 132 2.25 -3.93 -11.63
CA LEU A 132 3.65 -3.71 -12.00
C LEU A 132 4.18 -4.85 -12.87
N ILE A 133 3.98 -6.10 -12.45
CA ILE A 133 4.37 -7.29 -13.22
C ILE A 133 3.70 -7.26 -14.60
N GLN A 134 2.38 -6.98 -14.66
CA GLN A 134 1.66 -6.90 -15.93
C GLN A 134 2.25 -5.84 -16.87
N ASN A 135 2.66 -4.69 -16.34
CA ASN A 135 3.30 -3.64 -17.12
C ASN A 135 4.69 -4.06 -17.60
N ILE A 136 5.49 -4.70 -16.75
CA ILE A 136 6.80 -5.26 -17.11
C ILE A 136 6.62 -6.29 -18.25
N LEU A 137 5.64 -7.18 -18.14
CA LEU A 137 5.37 -8.19 -19.17
C LEU A 137 4.97 -7.53 -20.50
N LYS A 138 4.06 -6.56 -20.48
CA LYS A 138 3.64 -5.80 -21.69
C LYS A 138 4.81 -5.09 -22.36
N THR A 139 5.65 -4.41 -21.58
CA THR A 139 6.84 -3.71 -22.09
C THR A 139 7.84 -4.69 -22.77
N ASN A 140 7.86 -5.95 -22.30
CA ASN A 140 8.67 -7.01 -22.90
C ASN A 140 7.96 -7.77 -24.03
N GLY A 141 6.78 -7.31 -24.46
CA GLY A 141 6.02 -7.84 -25.59
C GLY A 141 5.02 -8.95 -25.24
N TYR A 142 4.82 -9.26 -23.97
CA TYR A 142 3.84 -10.26 -23.50
C TYR A 142 2.49 -9.61 -23.19
N TYR A 143 1.79 -9.13 -24.23
CA TYR A 143 0.52 -8.39 -24.08
C TYR A 143 -0.65 -9.27 -23.63
N PHE A 144 -0.60 -10.58 -23.91
CA PHE A 144 -1.65 -11.55 -23.61
C PHE A 144 -1.34 -12.38 -22.35
N SER A 145 -0.38 -11.92 -21.53
CA SER A 145 -0.05 -12.59 -20.29
C SER A 145 -1.20 -12.51 -19.29
N THR A 146 -1.38 -13.57 -18.50
CA THR A 146 -2.31 -13.61 -17.38
C THR A 146 -1.55 -13.87 -16.09
N ILE A 147 -1.99 -13.25 -15.00
CA ILE A 147 -1.39 -13.39 -13.67
C ILE A 147 -2.51 -13.84 -12.72
N GLN A 148 -2.24 -14.88 -11.95
CA GLN A 148 -3.12 -15.37 -10.90
C GLN A 148 -2.33 -15.41 -9.59
N SER A 149 -2.97 -15.03 -8.49
CA SER A 149 -2.39 -15.13 -7.16
C SER A 149 -3.19 -16.07 -6.28
N SER A 150 -2.53 -16.80 -5.43
CA SER A 150 -3.16 -17.63 -4.41
C SER A 150 -2.44 -17.47 -3.08
N LEU A 151 -3.23 -17.49 -1.99
CA LEU A 151 -2.77 -17.33 -0.63
C LEU A 151 -3.12 -18.57 0.20
N ILE A 152 -2.16 -19.08 0.94
CA ILE A 152 -2.37 -20.11 1.97
C ILE A 152 -2.07 -19.42 3.30
N LYS A 153 -3.12 -19.24 4.13
CA LYS A 153 -3.00 -18.62 5.46
C LYS A 153 -2.63 -19.66 6.51
N ASN A 154 -1.81 -19.24 7.46
CA ASN A 154 -1.52 -19.96 8.69
C ASN A 154 -1.86 -19.02 9.87
N ASP A 155 -3.04 -19.22 10.46
CA ASP A 155 -3.56 -18.35 11.51
C ASP A 155 -2.78 -18.47 12.82
N ASP A 156 -2.22 -19.64 13.11
CA ASP A 156 -1.43 -19.89 14.32
C ASP A 156 -0.14 -19.05 14.35
N LEU A 157 0.48 -18.91 13.19
CA LEU A 157 1.75 -18.15 13.03
C LEU A 157 1.51 -16.72 12.53
N ASN A 158 0.26 -16.33 12.28
CA ASN A 158 -0.08 -15.09 11.58
C ASN A 158 0.81 -14.89 10.33
N SER A 159 0.84 -15.90 9.46
CA SER A 159 1.67 -15.91 8.25
C SER A 159 0.90 -16.37 7.02
N VAL A 160 1.45 -16.06 5.84
CA VAL A 160 0.89 -16.45 4.55
C VAL A 160 1.99 -16.99 3.64
N LYS A 161 1.63 -17.99 2.80
CA LYS A 161 2.40 -18.36 1.62
C LYS A 161 1.71 -17.77 0.41
N LEU A 162 2.42 -16.88 -0.29
CA LEU A 162 1.93 -16.20 -1.48
C LEU A 162 2.52 -16.85 -2.72
N LYS A 163 1.66 -17.31 -3.62
CA LYS A 163 2.03 -17.84 -4.93
C LYS A 163 1.46 -16.94 -6.02
N ILE A 164 2.32 -16.50 -6.94
CA ILE A 164 1.95 -15.72 -8.12
C ILE A 164 2.30 -16.56 -9.36
N GLU A 165 1.28 -16.98 -10.08
CA GLU A 165 1.39 -17.76 -11.30
C GLU A 165 1.27 -16.85 -12.50
N ILE A 166 2.30 -16.85 -13.35
CA ILE A 166 2.39 -15.99 -14.53
C ILE A 166 2.34 -16.89 -15.77
N ASN A 167 1.27 -16.73 -16.56
CA ASN A 167 1.23 -17.32 -17.89
C ASN A 167 1.60 -16.23 -18.90
N LEU A 168 2.76 -16.36 -19.52
CA LEU A 168 3.29 -15.36 -20.45
C LEU A 168 2.46 -15.24 -21.72
N GLY A 169 1.81 -16.35 -22.16
CA GLY A 169 1.20 -16.41 -23.47
C GLY A 169 2.24 -16.27 -24.61
N GLU A 170 1.75 -15.96 -25.81
CA GLU A 170 2.62 -15.69 -26.95
C GLU A 170 3.17 -14.26 -26.91
N LYS A 171 4.44 -14.11 -27.31
CA LYS A 171 5.04 -12.79 -27.46
C LYS A 171 4.45 -12.10 -28.68
N ALA A 172 3.95 -10.86 -28.51
CA ALA A 172 3.43 -10.08 -29.63
C ALA A 172 4.51 -9.81 -30.68
N LYS A 173 4.13 -9.95 -31.94
CA LYS A 173 5.01 -9.74 -33.10
C LYS A 173 4.32 -8.77 -34.05
N ILE A 174 5.07 -7.80 -34.57
CA ILE A 174 4.56 -6.89 -35.59
C ILE A 174 4.44 -7.68 -36.90
N LYS A 175 3.24 -7.93 -37.36
CA LYS A 175 2.99 -8.68 -38.59
C LYS A 175 3.22 -7.83 -39.83
N LYS A 176 2.80 -6.55 -39.80
CA LYS A 176 2.91 -5.62 -40.90
C LYS A 176 2.93 -4.18 -40.39
N ILE A 177 3.75 -3.36 -41.03
CA ILE A 177 3.78 -1.91 -40.81
C ILE A 177 3.32 -1.24 -42.11
N SER A 178 2.37 -0.33 -42.04
CA SER A 178 1.91 0.46 -43.20
C SER A 178 1.87 1.94 -42.84
N PHE A 179 2.21 2.79 -43.80
CA PHE A 179 2.18 4.24 -43.63
C PHE A 179 0.97 4.82 -44.37
N ILE A 180 0.32 5.78 -43.74
CA ILE A 180 -0.84 6.46 -44.33
C ILE A 180 -0.50 7.93 -44.51
N GLY A 181 -0.77 8.49 -45.71
CA GLY A 181 -0.55 9.90 -46.02
C GLY A 181 0.87 10.24 -46.53
N ASN A 182 1.73 9.28 -46.72
CA ASN A 182 3.11 9.43 -47.20
C ASN A 182 3.18 9.64 -48.71
N LYS A 183 2.80 10.83 -49.19
CA LYS A 183 2.83 11.16 -50.65
C LYS A 183 4.21 11.36 -51.24
N VAL A 184 5.21 11.70 -50.44
CA VAL A 184 6.53 12.14 -50.89
C VAL A 184 7.64 11.07 -50.67
N ILE A 185 7.53 10.30 -49.59
CA ILE A 185 8.55 9.31 -49.23
C ILE A 185 7.96 7.91 -49.37
N LYS A 186 8.67 7.01 -50.07
CA LYS A 186 8.24 5.62 -50.27
C LYS A 186 8.28 4.85 -48.93
N ASP A 187 7.31 3.96 -48.68
CA ASP A 187 7.20 3.12 -47.48
C ASP A 187 8.52 2.41 -47.16
N LYS A 188 9.22 1.89 -48.13
CA LYS A 188 10.50 1.21 -47.95
C LYS A 188 11.52 2.09 -47.23
N LYS A 189 11.62 3.38 -47.59
CA LYS A 189 12.56 4.32 -46.96
C LYS A 189 12.11 4.70 -45.53
N LEU A 190 10.79 4.72 -45.29
CA LEU A 190 10.24 4.95 -43.96
C LEU A 190 10.48 3.74 -43.03
N LEU A 191 10.40 2.51 -43.58
CA LEU A 191 10.70 1.28 -42.82
C LEU A 191 12.19 1.21 -42.41
N GLU A 192 13.09 1.82 -43.15
CA GLU A 192 14.53 1.87 -42.82
C GLU A 192 14.85 2.85 -41.66
N ILE A 193 13.97 3.81 -41.41
CA ILE A 193 14.17 4.87 -40.39
C ILE A 193 13.55 4.49 -39.03
N ILE A 194 12.50 3.68 -39.05
CA ILE A 194 11.81 3.30 -37.82
C ILE A 194 12.55 2.19 -37.06
N ALA A 195 12.54 2.26 -35.73
CA ALA A 195 13.16 1.25 -34.87
C ALA A 195 12.38 -0.09 -34.80
N SER A 196 11.12 -0.10 -35.29
CA SER A 196 10.26 -1.29 -35.28
C SER A 196 10.45 -2.10 -36.55
N GLU A 197 10.59 -3.42 -36.42
CA GLU A 197 10.73 -4.33 -37.55
C GLU A 197 9.54 -5.28 -37.66
N GLU A 198 9.12 -5.59 -38.90
CA GLU A 198 8.16 -6.65 -39.14
C GLU A 198 8.77 -8.02 -38.82
N HIS A 199 8.01 -8.89 -38.17
CA HIS A 199 8.44 -10.26 -37.92
C HIS A 199 8.49 -11.06 -39.23
N LYS A 200 9.70 -11.45 -39.64
CA LYS A 200 9.93 -12.37 -40.76
C LYS A 200 10.16 -13.77 -40.20
N PHE A 201 9.42 -14.77 -40.68
CA PHE A 201 9.45 -16.12 -40.15
C PHE A 201 10.82 -16.82 -40.29
N TRP A 202 11.71 -16.29 -41.14
CA TRP A 202 13.07 -16.78 -41.39
C TRP A 202 14.19 -15.99 -40.63
N LYS A 203 13.83 -14.97 -39.86
CA LYS A 203 14.74 -14.31 -38.91
C LYS A 203 14.63 -15.01 -37.56
N PHE A 204 15.55 -15.91 -37.24
CA PHE A 204 15.68 -16.55 -35.93
C PHE A 204 16.50 -15.65 -35.01
#